data_f395875756433431ae4f645e71f7b514
#
_entry.id   f395875756433431ae4f645e71f7b514
#
_cell.length_a   1.000
_cell.length_b   1.000
_cell.length_c   1.000
_cell.angle_alpha   90.00
_cell.angle_beta   90.00
_cell.angle_gamma   90.00
#
_symmetry.space_group_name_H-M   'P 1'
#
loop_
_entity.id
_entity.type
_entity.pdbx_description
1 polymer ?
#
loop_
_entity_poly.entity_id
_entity_poly.type
_entity_poly.pdbx_seq_one_letter_code
_entity_poly.pdbx_strand_id
1 'polypeptide(L)'
;MTFARRMATALLAMAILLPVQGANAQSAAPADEFGVEITLPEQTIVYFAGSGTWDTAFDTLVEAFKTVHDYLDKRGLKPDGDAMMIYTGPDDTGFDFRAAVPIMGAVDNPPQGEIAVGTAPAGKAYKFVHRGAYDGMENLYEAITNFFDEKKIEPGDTFIERYVTDPRTTPEDELVIEVIFPVK
;
A
#
# COMPACT_ATOMS: atom_id res chain seq x y z
N MET A 1 47.51 43.98 -71.87
CA MET A 1 46.48 43.06 -72.38
C MET A 1 46.70 41.72 -71.74
N THR A 2 46.02 41.33 -70.71
CA THR A 2 45.95 39.95 -70.25
C THR A 2 44.91 39.85 -69.14
N PHE A 3 43.89 39.07 -69.41
CA PHE A 3 42.76 38.78 -68.51
C PHE A 3 43.15 37.73 -67.47
N ALA A 4 43.03 38.04 -66.22
CA ALA A 4 43.13 37.08 -65.13
C ALA A 4 41.76 36.55 -64.78
N ARG A 5 41.52 35.24 -64.98
CA ARG A 5 40.35 34.49 -64.54
C ARG A 5 40.54 34.05 -63.08
N ARG A 6 39.70 34.52 -62.18
CA ARG A 6 39.61 34.03 -60.84
C ARG A 6 38.61 32.85 -60.78
N MET A 7 39.08 31.66 -60.42
CA MET A 7 38.25 30.50 -60.04
C MET A 7 37.93 30.60 -58.57
N ALA A 8 36.65 30.72 -58.23
CA ALA A 8 36.16 30.61 -56.88
C ALA A 8 35.81 29.15 -56.60
N THR A 9 36.50 28.55 -55.62
CA THR A 9 36.25 27.21 -55.15
C THR A 9 35.18 27.30 -54.00
N ALA A 10 34.00 26.77 -54.26
CA ALA A 10 32.93 26.66 -53.24
C ALA A 10 33.19 25.43 -52.39
N LEU A 11 33.48 25.65 -51.12
CA LEU A 11 33.51 24.61 -50.07
C LEU A 11 32.09 24.35 -49.60
N LEU A 12 31.57 23.18 -49.93
CA LEU A 12 30.29 22.68 -49.44
C LEU A 12 30.51 22.08 -48.05
N ALA A 13 30.13 22.80 -46.99
CA ALA A 13 30.12 22.29 -45.62
C ALA A 13 28.88 21.43 -45.41
N MET A 14 29.08 20.10 -45.35
CA MET A 14 28.07 19.13 -45.05
C MET A 14 27.87 19.08 -43.50
N ALA A 15 26.82 19.73 -43.00
CA ALA A 15 26.45 19.65 -41.62
C ALA A 15 25.78 18.29 -41.32
N ILE A 16 26.48 17.43 -40.58
CA ILE A 16 25.95 16.16 -40.08
C ILE A 16 25.05 16.49 -38.89
N LEU A 17 23.72 16.47 -39.05
CA LEU A 17 22.77 16.46 -37.96
C LEU A 17 22.78 15.06 -37.30
N LEU A 18 23.39 14.95 -36.13
CA LEU A 18 23.22 13.78 -35.25
C LEU A 18 21.84 13.89 -34.59
N PRO A 19 21.03 12.83 -34.61
CA PRO A 19 19.80 12.83 -33.81
C PRO A 19 20.14 12.79 -32.31
N VAL A 20 19.75 13.81 -31.57
CA VAL A 20 19.72 13.79 -30.12
C VAL A 20 18.66 12.76 -29.72
N GLN A 21 19.09 11.58 -29.34
CA GLN A 21 18.22 10.62 -28.65
C GLN A 21 17.87 11.23 -27.30
N GLY A 22 16.64 11.72 -27.17
CA GLY A 22 16.08 12.10 -25.90
C GLY A 22 16.04 10.87 -25.01
N ALA A 23 16.93 10.80 -24.02
CA ALA A 23 16.77 9.87 -22.93
C ALA A 23 15.45 10.20 -22.23
N ASN A 24 14.45 9.34 -22.42
CA ASN A 24 13.27 9.34 -21.55
C ASN A 24 13.77 9.04 -20.14
N ALA A 25 14.02 10.08 -19.37
CA ALA A 25 14.14 9.96 -17.93
C ALA A 25 12.77 9.51 -17.45
N GLN A 26 12.64 8.21 -17.24
CA GLN A 26 11.52 7.62 -16.51
C GLN A 26 11.54 8.29 -15.15
N SER A 27 10.60 9.21 -14.93
CA SER A 27 10.42 9.85 -13.62
C SER A 27 10.11 8.72 -12.64
N ALA A 28 11.10 8.34 -11.84
CA ALA A 28 10.85 7.46 -10.71
C ALA A 28 9.75 8.13 -9.88
N ALA A 29 8.69 7.38 -9.56
CA ALA A 29 7.69 7.85 -8.61
C ALA A 29 8.42 8.35 -7.36
N PRO A 30 7.99 9.48 -6.77
CA PRO A 30 8.63 9.97 -5.55
C PRO A 30 8.64 8.83 -4.54
N ALA A 31 9.80 8.57 -3.93
CA ALA A 31 9.92 7.59 -2.86
C ALA A 31 8.94 8.00 -1.75
N ASP A 32 8.12 7.06 -1.30
CA ASP A 32 7.23 7.33 -0.18
C ASP A 32 8.06 7.77 1.04
N GLU A 33 7.64 8.84 1.71
CA GLU A 33 8.28 9.29 2.94
C GLU A 33 8.08 8.22 4.01
N PHE A 34 9.15 7.85 4.72
CA PHE A 34 9.11 6.82 5.74
C PHE A 34 8.61 7.37 7.08
N GLY A 35 7.54 6.80 7.61
CA GLY A 35 7.00 7.20 8.92
C GLY A 35 6.21 8.52 8.88
N VAL A 36 5.25 8.65 7.97
CA VAL A 36 4.40 9.84 7.83
C VAL A 36 3.33 9.84 8.92
N GLU A 37 3.25 10.94 9.68
CA GLU A 37 2.14 11.17 10.61
C GLU A 37 0.85 11.46 9.83
N ILE A 38 -0.21 10.72 10.14
CA ILE A 38 -1.53 10.86 9.51
C ILE A 38 -2.63 10.91 10.58
N THR A 39 -3.82 11.29 10.16
CA THR A 39 -5.03 11.15 10.96
C THR A 39 -6.00 10.19 10.26
N LEU A 40 -6.29 9.06 10.92
CA LEU A 40 -7.27 8.10 10.43
C LEU A 40 -8.68 8.63 10.69
N PRO A 41 -9.56 8.66 9.67
CA PRO A 41 -10.96 8.99 9.85
C PRO A 41 -11.69 7.85 10.57
N GLU A 42 -12.79 8.18 11.24
CA GLU A 42 -13.70 7.18 11.74
C GLU A 42 -14.47 6.55 10.56
N GLN A 43 -14.45 5.22 10.44
CA GLN A 43 -15.10 4.48 9.35
C GLN A 43 -15.87 3.29 9.89
N THR A 44 -17.09 3.09 9.36
CA THR A 44 -17.83 1.84 9.58
C THR A 44 -17.21 0.74 8.74
N ILE A 45 -16.97 -0.40 9.35
CA ILE A 45 -16.38 -1.58 8.70
C ILE A 45 -17.28 -2.81 8.86
N VAL A 46 -17.31 -3.65 7.84
CA VAL A 46 -17.67 -5.07 7.97
C VAL A 46 -16.38 -5.83 8.11
N TYR A 47 -16.30 -6.73 9.07
CA TYR A 47 -15.08 -7.50 9.31
C TYR A 47 -15.37 -8.97 9.62
N PHE A 48 -14.41 -9.81 9.29
CA PHE A 48 -14.30 -11.19 9.74
C PHE A 48 -13.21 -11.24 10.82
N ALA A 49 -13.54 -11.80 11.99
CA ALA A 49 -12.58 -11.98 13.08
C ALA A 49 -12.04 -13.41 13.06
N GLY A 50 -10.74 -13.54 13.24
CA GLY A 50 -10.05 -14.81 13.26
C GLY A 50 -8.69 -14.71 13.93
N SER A 51 -7.94 -15.82 13.87
CA SER A 51 -6.54 -15.92 14.30
C SER A 51 -5.73 -16.68 13.26
N GLY A 52 -4.42 -16.44 13.23
CA GLY A 52 -3.50 -17.09 12.30
C GLY A 52 -2.10 -17.20 12.88
N THR A 53 -1.22 -17.88 12.13
CA THR A 53 0.21 -17.96 12.43
C THR A 53 1.00 -17.16 11.41
N TRP A 54 2.19 -16.70 11.78
CA TRP A 54 3.03 -15.92 10.88
C TRP A 54 3.45 -16.68 9.62
N ASP A 55 3.66 -18.01 9.73
CA ASP A 55 4.05 -18.87 8.61
C ASP A 55 2.99 -18.93 7.50
N THR A 56 1.73 -18.66 7.80
CA THR A 56 0.60 -18.71 6.86
C THR A 56 -0.14 -17.38 6.77
N ALA A 57 0.50 -16.29 7.17
CA ALA A 57 -0.15 -14.98 7.28
C ALA A 57 -0.79 -14.53 5.96
N PHE A 58 -0.05 -14.61 4.84
CA PHE A 58 -0.57 -14.18 3.54
C PHE A 58 -1.79 -14.99 3.09
N ASP A 59 -1.73 -16.32 3.15
CA ASP A 59 -2.86 -17.18 2.81
C ASP A 59 -4.08 -16.90 3.70
N THR A 60 -3.82 -16.72 5.00
CA THR A 60 -4.86 -16.41 5.99
C THR A 60 -5.59 -15.10 5.65
N LEU A 61 -4.85 -14.04 5.30
CA LEU A 61 -5.45 -12.76 4.95
C LEU A 61 -6.25 -12.81 3.66
N VAL A 62 -5.76 -13.51 2.63
CA VAL A 62 -6.45 -13.66 1.34
C VAL A 62 -7.80 -14.35 1.53
N GLU A 63 -7.85 -15.47 2.28
CA GLU A 63 -9.08 -16.18 2.58
C GLU A 63 -10.03 -15.36 3.47
N ALA A 64 -9.50 -14.62 4.42
CA ALA A 64 -10.29 -13.75 5.29
C ALA A 64 -10.93 -12.61 4.49
N PHE A 65 -10.19 -11.94 3.60
CA PHE A 65 -10.75 -10.91 2.72
C PHE A 65 -11.78 -11.48 1.75
N LYS A 66 -11.54 -12.67 1.20
CA LYS A 66 -12.54 -13.35 0.37
C LYS A 66 -13.84 -13.54 1.14
N THR A 67 -13.77 -14.00 2.39
CA THR A 67 -14.93 -14.22 3.26
C THR A 67 -15.73 -12.92 3.46
N VAL A 68 -15.07 -11.80 3.72
CA VAL A 68 -15.74 -10.50 3.89
C VAL A 68 -16.36 -10.02 2.59
N HIS A 69 -15.65 -10.11 1.47
CA HIS A 69 -16.17 -9.69 0.16
C HIS A 69 -17.37 -10.52 -0.30
N ASP A 70 -17.31 -11.85 -0.11
CA ASP A 70 -18.44 -12.74 -0.39
C ASP A 70 -19.70 -12.36 0.43
N TYR A 71 -19.50 -11.90 1.67
CA TYR A 71 -20.59 -11.40 2.49
C TYR A 71 -21.15 -10.08 1.96
N LEU A 72 -20.27 -9.11 1.62
CA LEU A 72 -20.69 -7.82 1.06
C LEU A 72 -21.49 -8.02 -0.22
N ASP A 73 -21.01 -8.86 -1.12
CA ASP A 73 -21.69 -9.18 -2.40
C ASP A 73 -23.07 -9.78 -2.17
N LYS A 74 -23.18 -10.77 -1.27
CA LYS A 74 -24.49 -11.40 -0.92
C LYS A 74 -25.47 -10.40 -0.33
N ARG A 75 -25.00 -9.35 0.32
CA ARG A 75 -25.82 -8.30 0.96
C ARG A 75 -26.01 -7.08 0.08
N GLY A 76 -25.37 -7.02 -1.09
CA GLY A 76 -25.39 -5.85 -1.98
C GLY A 76 -24.74 -4.61 -1.34
N LEU A 77 -23.83 -4.80 -0.37
CA LEU A 77 -23.04 -3.73 0.26
C LEU A 77 -21.85 -3.38 -0.61
N LYS A 78 -21.55 -2.10 -0.76
CA LYS A 78 -20.42 -1.65 -1.56
C LYS A 78 -19.26 -1.23 -0.66
N PRO A 79 -18.03 -1.67 -0.95
CA PRO A 79 -16.83 -1.13 -0.31
C PRO A 79 -16.74 0.39 -0.48
N ASP A 80 -16.24 1.06 0.56
CA ASP A 80 -15.96 2.51 0.61
C ASP A 80 -14.52 2.75 1.08
N GLY A 81 -13.59 2.07 0.47
CA GLY A 81 -12.15 2.15 0.75
C GLY A 81 -11.46 0.80 0.63
N ASP A 82 -10.15 0.83 0.88
CA ASP A 82 -9.28 -0.34 0.77
C ASP A 82 -9.54 -1.33 1.90
N ALA A 83 -9.40 -2.62 1.60
CA ALA A 83 -9.45 -3.67 2.60
C ALA A 83 -8.28 -3.51 3.60
N MET A 84 -8.51 -3.88 4.84
CA MET A 84 -7.49 -3.78 5.90
C MET A 84 -7.50 -4.99 6.83
N MET A 85 -6.30 -5.42 7.19
CA MET A 85 -6.09 -6.36 8.29
C MET A 85 -5.79 -5.55 9.54
N ILE A 86 -6.59 -5.70 10.57
CA ILE A 86 -6.41 -5.04 11.87
C ILE A 86 -5.93 -6.11 12.84
N TYR A 87 -4.66 -6.03 13.23
CA TYR A 87 -4.04 -6.96 14.18
C TYR A 87 -4.35 -6.51 15.60
N THR A 88 -4.90 -7.40 16.41
CA THR A 88 -5.38 -7.07 17.77
C THR A 88 -4.70 -7.84 18.88
N GLY A 89 -3.87 -8.80 18.57
CA GLY A 89 -3.16 -9.63 19.56
C GLY A 89 -1.97 -10.34 18.93
N PRO A 90 -1.01 -9.58 18.36
CA PRO A 90 0.19 -10.19 17.80
C PRO A 90 1.11 -10.69 18.94
N ASP A 91 1.64 -11.90 18.78
CA ASP A 91 2.68 -12.47 19.63
C ASP A 91 3.73 -13.21 18.79
N ASP A 92 4.70 -13.87 19.42
CA ASP A 92 5.78 -14.58 18.73
C ASP A 92 5.30 -15.79 17.91
N THR A 93 4.08 -16.27 18.11
CA THR A 93 3.54 -17.48 17.48
C THR A 93 2.47 -17.19 16.43
N GLY A 94 1.80 -16.07 16.54
CA GLY A 94 0.70 -15.72 15.65
C GLY A 94 0.02 -14.42 16.03
N PHE A 95 -1.24 -14.30 15.61
CA PHE A 95 -1.99 -13.06 15.76
C PHE A 95 -3.50 -13.32 15.77
N ASP A 96 -4.21 -12.48 16.52
CA ASP A 96 -5.64 -12.28 16.34
C ASP A 96 -5.85 -11.12 15.37
N PHE A 97 -6.89 -11.22 14.55
CA PHE A 97 -7.13 -10.21 13.53
C PHE A 97 -8.62 -9.93 13.28
N ARG A 98 -8.84 -8.80 12.63
CA ARG A 98 -10.07 -8.47 11.92
C ARG A 98 -9.72 -8.13 10.47
N ALA A 99 -10.09 -9.01 9.54
CA ALA A 99 -10.07 -8.68 8.12
C ALA A 99 -11.29 -7.82 7.82
N ALA A 100 -11.08 -6.56 7.45
CA ALA A 100 -12.13 -5.55 7.41
C ALA A 100 -12.20 -4.85 6.06
N VAL A 101 -13.41 -4.47 5.67
CA VAL A 101 -13.68 -3.64 4.50
C VAL A 101 -14.55 -2.46 4.93
N PRO A 102 -14.11 -1.21 4.70
CA PRO A 102 -14.94 -0.04 4.94
C PRO A 102 -16.19 -0.04 4.06
N ILE A 103 -17.29 0.44 4.63
CA ILE A 103 -18.57 0.56 3.91
C ILE A 103 -19.23 1.90 4.17
N MET A 104 -20.04 2.37 3.23
CA MET A 104 -20.87 3.54 3.44
C MET A 104 -22.13 3.20 4.24
N GLY A 105 -22.41 4.00 5.26
CA GLY A 105 -23.67 3.94 6.00
C GLY A 105 -23.76 2.82 7.02
N ALA A 106 -24.99 2.53 7.44
CA ALA A 106 -25.33 1.50 8.41
C ALA A 106 -25.74 0.21 7.71
N VAL A 107 -25.53 -0.93 8.36
CA VAL A 107 -25.99 -2.23 7.89
C VAL A 107 -27.28 -2.59 8.61
N ASP A 108 -28.34 -2.79 7.85
CA ASP A 108 -29.62 -3.30 8.38
C ASP A 108 -29.43 -4.76 8.82
N ASN A 109 -29.86 -5.07 10.04
CA ASN A 109 -29.69 -6.39 10.64
C ASN A 109 -28.23 -6.88 10.57
N PRO A 110 -27.31 -6.23 11.31
CA PRO A 110 -25.91 -6.58 11.29
C PRO A 110 -25.70 -8.04 11.71
N PRO A 111 -24.76 -8.76 11.08
CA PRO A 111 -24.44 -10.13 11.44
C PRO A 111 -23.89 -10.20 12.88
N GLN A 112 -24.05 -11.36 13.49
CA GLN A 112 -23.50 -11.69 14.80
C GLN A 112 -22.64 -12.95 14.68
N GLY A 113 -21.41 -12.88 15.15
CA GLY A 113 -20.47 -14.00 15.11
C GLY A 113 -19.13 -13.61 14.50
N GLU A 114 -18.55 -14.48 13.68
CA GLU A 114 -17.23 -14.25 13.05
C GLU A 114 -17.24 -13.07 12.07
N ILE A 115 -18.35 -12.87 11.36
CA ILE A 115 -18.58 -11.62 10.59
C ILE A 115 -19.40 -10.67 11.46
N ALA A 116 -18.95 -9.44 11.57
CA ALA A 116 -19.62 -8.40 12.32
C ALA A 116 -19.46 -7.01 11.70
N VAL A 117 -20.19 -6.04 12.21
CA VAL A 117 -20.06 -4.62 11.86
C VAL A 117 -19.44 -3.91 13.05
N GLY A 118 -18.53 -2.99 12.78
CA GLY A 118 -17.87 -2.20 13.81
C GLY A 118 -17.27 -0.92 13.25
N THR A 119 -16.36 -0.34 14.03
CA THR A 119 -15.63 0.86 13.65
C THR A 119 -14.13 0.53 13.51
N ALA A 120 -13.50 1.04 12.46
CA ALA A 120 -12.05 0.96 12.30
C ALA A 120 -11.34 1.82 13.36
N PRO A 121 -10.07 1.52 13.69
CA PRO A 121 -9.25 2.42 14.49
C PRO A 121 -9.18 3.80 13.85
N ALA A 122 -9.31 4.85 14.65
CA ALA A 122 -9.32 6.23 14.20
C ALA A 122 -8.37 7.10 15.05
N GLY A 123 -8.03 8.30 14.56
CA GLY A 123 -7.15 9.23 15.27
C GLY A 123 -5.74 9.28 14.70
N LYS A 124 -4.79 9.78 15.50
CA LYS A 124 -3.39 9.93 15.07
C LYS A 124 -2.72 8.58 14.84
N ALA A 125 -1.93 8.50 13.77
CA ALA A 125 -1.19 7.30 13.43
C ALA A 125 0.08 7.63 12.64
N TYR A 126 1.03 6.69 12.59
CA TYR A 126 2.14 6.71 11.65
C TYR A 126 1.90 5.71 10.54
N LYS A 127 2.19 6.12 9.32
CA LYS A 127 2.03 5.32 8.11
C LYS A 127 3.37 5.04 7.45
N PHE A 128 3.55 3.78 7.05
CA PHE A 128 4.68 3.28 6.28
C PHE A 128 4.14 2.57 5.04
N VAL A 129 4.93 2.53 3.96
CA VAL A 129 4.48 1.92 2.70
C VAL A 129 5.41 0.77 2.33
N HIS A 130 4.82 -0.40 2.11
CA HIS A 130 5.47 -1.55 1.49
C HIS A 130 5.08 -1.63 0.01
N ARG A 131 6.07 -2.01 -0.82
CA ARG A 131 5.86 -2.30 -2.24
C ARG A 131 6.58 -3.58 -2.62
N GLY A 132 5.88 -4.51 -3.22
CA GLY A 132 6.40 -5.81 -3.65
C GLY A 132 5.86 -6.98 -2.84
N ALA A 133 6.54 -8.12 -2.91
CA ALA A 133 6.07 -9.35 -2.30
C ALA A 133 5.91 -9.26 -0.77
N TYR A 134 4.91 -9.97 -0.26
CA TYR A 134 4.57 -9.96 1.18
C TYR A 134 5.75 -10.43 2.05
N ASP A 135 6.59 -11.35 1.57
CA ASP A 135 7.81 -11.80 2.26
C ASP A 135 8.78 -10.66 2.62
N GLY A 136 8.71 -9.53 1.90
CA GLY A 136 9.49 -8.32 2.20
C GLY A 136 9.02 -7.53 3.41
N MET A 137 7.85 -7.85 3.99
CA MET A 137 7.27 -7.14 5.12
C MET A 137 8.13 -7.24 6.40
N GLU A 138 8.86 -8.34 6.59
CA GLU A 138 9.76 -8.51 7.74
C GLU A 138 10.78 -7.37 7.84
N ASN A 139 11.43 -7.03 6.73
CA ASN A 139 12.39 -5.92 6.69
C ASN A 139 11.73 -4.56 6.98
N LEU A 140 10.50 -4.37 6.53
CA LEU A 140 9.74 -3.16 6.83
C LEU A 140 9.43 -3.07 8.33
N TYR A 141 8.98 -4.16 8.96
CA TYR A 141 8.67 -4.17 10.39
C TYR A 141 9.91 -3.92 11.25
N GLU A 142 11.08 -4.45 10.88
CA GLU A 142 12.35 -4.13 11.53
C GLU A 142 12.66 -2.62 11.43
N ALA A 143 12.51 -2.04 10.24
CA ALA A 143 12.73 -0.61 10.04
C ALA A 143 11.74 0.26 10.82
N ILE A 144 10.47 -0.17 10.93
CA ILE A 144 9.43 0.52 11.72
C ILE A 144 9.78 0.50 13.22
N THR A 145 10.23 -0.65 13.74
CA THR A 145 10.66 -0.77 15.14
C THR A 145 11.81 0.19 15.43
N ASN A 146 12.83 0.22 14.59
CA ASN A 146 13.96 1.14 14.73
C ASN A 146 13.51 2.62 14.66
N PHE A 147 12.55 2.96 13.78
CA PHE A 147 12.00 4.31 13.68
C PHE A 147 11.31 4.74 14.98
N PHE A 148 10.48 3.89 15.57
CA PHE A 148 9.79 4.20 16.81
C PHE A 148 10.76 4.36 17.99
N ASP A 149 11.78 3.50 18.07
CA ASP A 149 12.82 3.58 19.10
C ASP A 149 13.63 4.89 19.00
N GLU A 150 14.05 5.27 17.80
CA GLU A 150 14.76 6.53 17.56
C GLU A 150 13.94 7.76 17.89
N LYS A 151 12.65 7.75 17.53
CA LYS A 151 11.70 8.84 17.79
C LYS A 151 11.15 8.85 19.21
N LYS A 152 11.36 7.76 19.97
CA LYS A 152 10.78 7.56 21.31
C LYS A 152 9.25 7.64 21.30
N ILE A 153 8.66 7.02 20.29
CA ILE A 153 7.21 6.92 20.12
C ILE A 153 6.80 5.52 20.58
N GLU A 154 5.80 5.46 21.42
CA GLU A 154 5.18 4.20 21.84
C GLU A 154 3.99 3.91 20.92
N PRO A 155 4.08 2.89 20.02
CA PRO A 155 2.93 2.47 19.23
C PRO A 155 1.87 1.84 20.13
N GLY A 156 0.63 1.80 19.65
CA GLY A 156 -0.44 1.04 20.29
C GLY A 156 -0.25 -0.47 20.11
N ASP A 157 -1.03 -1.25 20.87
CA ASP A 157 -1.03 -2.73 20.79
C ASP A 157 -1.74 -3.25 19.51
N THR A 158 -2.33 -2.35 18.73
CA THR A 158 -3.05 -2.66 17.50
C THR A 158 -2.36 -1.96 16.35
N PHE A 159 -2.15 -2.67 15.23
CA PHE A 159 -1.71 -2.05 13.99
C PHE A 159 -2.55 -2.54 12.82
N ILE A 160 -2.42 -1.86 11.69
CA ILE A 160 -3.25 -2.06 10.50
C ILE A 160 -2.34 -2.26 9.29
N GLU A 161 -2.60 -3.27 8.49
CA GLU A 161 -2.15 -3.36 7.11
C GLU A 161 -3.31 -3.00 6.20
N ARG A 162 -3.21 -1.88 5.48
CA ARG A 162 -4.20 -1.44 4.49
C ARG A 162 -3.72 -1.80 3.10
N TYR A 163 -4.50 -2.57 2.38
CA TYR A 163 -4.16 -3.12 1.08
C TYR A 163 -4.63 -2.19 -0.02
N VAL A 164 -3.76 -1.27 -0.45
CA VAL A 164 -4.03 -0.32 -1.55
C VAL A 164 -4.26 -1.05 -2.87
N THR A 165 -3.57 -2.16 -3.07
CA THR A 165 -3.86 -3.12 -4.14
C THR A 165 -4.57 -4.34 -3.56
N ASP A 166 -5.53 -4.90 -4.29
CA ASP A 166 -6.31 -6.06 -3.83
C ASP A 166 -5.44 -7.33 -3.82
N PRO A 167 -5.09 -7.89 -2.65
CA PRO A 167 -4.18 -9.04 -2.55
C PRO A 167 -4.77 -10.33 -3.11
N ARG A 168 -6.09 -10.36 -3.38
CA ARG A 168 -6.75 -11.53 -3.98
C ARG A 168 -6.53 -11.63 -5.49
N THR A 169 -6.12 -10.54 -6.14
CA THR A 169 -6.04 -10.45 -7.60
C THR A 169 -4.74 -9.82 -8.11
N THR A 170 -4.01 -9.12 -7.26
CA THR A 170 -2.73 -8.48 -7.61
C THR A 170 -1.60 -9.50 -7.46
N PRO A 171 -0.67 -9.60 -8.43
CA PRO A 171 0.56 -10.37 -8.26
C PRO A 171 1.33 -9.90 -7.01
N GLU A 172 1.93 -10.82 -6.28
CA GLU A 172 2.61 -10.50 -5.02
C GLU A 172 3.71 -9.45 -5.17
N ASP A 173 4.46 -9.49 -6.25
CA ASP A 173 5.53 -8.52 -6.55
C ASP A 173 5.03 -7.11 -6.92
N GLU A 174 3.72 -6.95 -7.11
CA GLU A 174 3.05 -5.68 -7.40
C GLU A 174 2.21 -5.16 -6.22
N LEU A 175 2.26 -5.82 -5.06
CA LEU A 175 1.49 -5.41 -3.89
C LEU A 175 1.92 -4.02 -3.40
N VAL A 176 0.93 -3.25 -2.97
CA VAL A 176 1.12 -1.98 -2.24
C VAL A 176 0.33 -2.06 -0.95
N ILE A 177 1.04 -2.06 0.17
CA ILE A 177 0.48 -2.22 1.50
C ILE A 177 0.91 -1.03 2.36
N GLU A 178 -0.03 -0.38 3.01
CA GLU A 178 0.27 0.65 4.01
C GLU A 178 0.17 0.04 5.40
N VAL A 179 1.29 0.05 6.11
CA VAL A 179 1.35 -0.38 7.51
C VAL A 179 1.14 0.84 8.40
N ILE A 180 0.12 0.79 9.25
CA ILE A 180 -0.34 1.95 10.01
C ILE A 180 -0.39 1.61 11.49
N PHE A 181 0.29 2.40 12.29
CA PHE A 181 0.32 2.27 13.75
C PHE A 181 -0.40 3.45 14.39
N PRO A 182 -1.60 3.22 14.96
CA PRO A 182 -2.24 4.22 15.82
C PRO A 182 -1.35 4.56 17.02
N VAL A 183 -1.29 5.85 17.39
CA VAL A 183 -0.53 6.35 18.53
C VAL A 183 -1.46 7.10 19.49
N LYS A 184 -1.07 7.15 20.77
CA LYS A 184 -1.85 7.80 21.82
C LYS A 184 -1.67 9.32 21.83
#